data_d627470ad3b9d1644fa6718df02aecc7
#
_entry.id   d627470ad3b9d1644fa6718df02aecc7
#
_cell.length_a   1.000
_cell.length_b   1.000
_cell.length_c   1.000
_cell.angle_alpha   90.00
_cell.angle_beta   90.00
_cell.angle_gamma   90.00
#
_symmetry.space_group_name_H-M   'P 1'
#
loop_
_entity.id
_entity.type
_entity.pdbx_description
1 polymer ?
#
loop_
_entity_poly.entity_id
_entity_poly.type
_entity_poly.pdbx_seq_one_letter_code
_entity_poly.pdbx_strand_id
1 'polypeptide(L)'
;MQKIVFTNGCFDLIHPGHLDLLARARALGDRLIVGINSDESVRRIKGPGRPFMDQESRREILLGLRFVDEVEIFDEPTPENLIKRLMPDVLVKGGDWRPDEIIGADFVTANGGKVFSLPLKDGYSSTRLVAAVRGDSRQEFPDELSDSVVLRSLEQHLDVFHEVLS
;
A
#
# COMPACT_ATOMS: atom_id res chain seq x y z
N MET A 1 -16.58 18.02 -1.67
CA MET A 1 -15.66 17.48 -0.64
C MET A 1 -14.56 16.70 -1.33
N GLN A 2 -13.32 16.73 -0.82
CA GLN A 2 -12.23 15.90 -1.37
C GLN A 2 -12.45 14.43 -0.99
N LYS A 3 -12.33 13.53 -1.96
CA LYS A 3 -12.44 12.09 -1.75
C LYS A 3 -11.14 11.55 -1.17
N ILE A 4 -11.18 11.05 0.07
CA ILE A 4 -10.03 10.57 0.83
C ILE A 4 -9.84 9.08 0.55
N VAL A 5 -8.63 8.72 0.12
CA VAL A 5 -8.17 7.34 -0.01
C VAL A 5 -7.19 7.03 1.10
N PHE A 6 -7.34 5.88 1.75
CA PHE A 6 -6.42 5.40 2.78
C PHE A 6 -5.85 4.04 2.42
N THR A 7 -4.56 3.88 2.62
CA THR A 7 -3.89 2.58 2.60
C THR A 7 -2.89 2.49 3.75
N ASN A 8 -2.49 1.28 4.15
CA ASN A 8 -1.52 1.12 5.23
C ASN A 8 -0.52 0.00 4.98
N GLY A 9 0.63 0.11 5.63
CA GLY A 9 1.68 -0.92 5.60
C GLY A 9 2.92 -0.51 6.38
N CYS A 10 3.92 -1.38 6.44
CA CYS A 10 5.20 -1.05 7.07
C CYS A 10 6.05 -0.11 6.20
N PHE A 11 6.03 -0.28 4.89
CA PHE A 11 6.80 0.49 3.91
C PHE A 11 8.28 0.65 4.30
N ASP A 12 8.89 -0.44 4.74
CA ASP A 12 10.25 -0.43 5.29
C ASP A 12 11.30 -0.21 4.19
N LEU A 13 11.26 -1.04 3.13
CA LEU A 13 12.08 -0.87 1.94
C LEU A 13 11.15 -0.64 0.76
N ILE A 14 11.15 0.58 0.24
CA ILE A 14 10.33 0.96 -0.91
C ILE A 14 10.87 0.28 -2.17
N HIS A 15 9.98 -0.28 -2.96
CA HIS A 15 10.25 -0.97 -4.22
C HIS A 15 9.14 -0.70 -5.23
N PRO A 16 9.33 -1.02 -6.53
CA PRO A 16 8.35 -0.74 -7.58
C PRO A 16 6.93 -1.24 -7.30
N GLY A 17 6.77 -2.35 -6.57
CA GLY A 17 5.45 -2.84 -6.14
C GLY A 17 4.71 -1.87 -5.21
N HIS A 18 5.43 -1.17 -4.33
CA HIS A 18 4.85 -0.11 -3.51
C HIS A 18 4.46 1.11 -4.35
N LEU A 19 5.31 1.50 -5.31
CA LEU A 19 5.02 2.65 -6.18
C LEU A 19 3.75 2.41 -7.00
N ASP A 20 3.62 1.22 -7.58
CA ASP A 20 2.45 0.82 -8.36
C ASP A 20 1.17 0.84 -7.50
N LEU A 21 1.21 0.23 -6.32
CA LEU A 21 0.10 0.25 -5.36
C LEU A 21 -0.33 1.68 -5.01
N LEU A 22 0.62 2.54 -4.64
CA LEU A 22 0.34 3.91 -4.22
C LEU A 22 -0.21 4.76 -5.37
N ALA A 23 0.31 4.57 -6.59
CA ALA A 23 -0.19 5.26 -7.79
C ALA A 23 -1.65 4.89 -8.08
N ARG A 24 -1.97 3.57 -8.04
CA ARG A 24 -3.35 3.09 -8.26
C ARG A 24 -4.29 3.53 -7.13
N ALA A 25 -3.84 3.46 -5.88
CA ALA A 25 -4.62 3.95 -4.75
C ALA A 25 -4.94 5.45 -4.91
N ARG A 26 -3.95 6.28 -5.26
CA ARG A 26 -4.15 7.72 -5.48
C ARG A 26 -5.17 8.03 -6.58
N ALA A 27 -5.22 7.19 -7.61
CA ALA A 27 -6.17 7.34 -8.72
C ALA A 27 -7.65 7.12 -8.31
N LEU A 28 -7.91 6.53 -7.15
CA LEU A 28 -9.26 6.26 -6.65
C LEU A 28 -9.91 7.47 -5.93
N GLY A 29 -9.16 8.56 -5.72
CA GLY A 29 -9.69 9.75 -5.05
C GLY A 29 -8.79 10.97 -5.21
N ASP A 30 -9.10 12.01 -4.45
CA ASP A 30 -8.43 13.31 -4.55
C ASP A 30 -7.21 13.44 -3.63
N ARG A 31 -7.16 12.65 -2.55
CA ARG A 31 -6.12 12.69 -1.53
C ARG A 31 -5.80 11.30 -1.03
N LEU A 32 -4.52 10.92 -1.09
CA LEU A 32 -4.03 9.66 -0.55
C LEU A 32 -3.32 9.87 0.80
N ILE A 33 -3.85 9.25 1.83
CA ILE A 33 -3.25 9.16 3.16
C ILE A 33 -2.68 7.77 3.34
N VAL A 34 -1.41 7.67 3.72
CA VAL A 34 -0.73 6.40 3.97
C VAL A 34 -0.49 6.23 5.47
N GLY A 35 -1.07 5.20 6.07
CA GLY A 35 -0.76 4.80 7.44
C GLY A 35 0.48 3.91 7.48
N ILE A 36 1.48 4.26 8.30
CA ILE A 36 2.65 3.42 8.52
C ILE A 36 2.75 2.97 9.98
N ASN A 37 3.12 1.71 10.17
CA ASN A 37 3.40 1.19 11.50
C ASN A 37 4.63 1.89 12.10
N SER A 38 4.56 2.26 13.39
CA SER A 38 5.73 2.74 14.13
C SER A 38 6.85 1.69 14.14
N ASP A 39 8.06 2.08 14.49
CA ASP A 39 9.18 1.14 14.59
C ASP A 39 8.88 0.02 15.60
N GLU A 40 8.26 0.37 16.71
CA GLU A 40 7.86 -0.59 17.74
C GLU A 40 6.79 -1.57 17.21
N SER A 41 5.80 -1.06 16.51
CA SER A 41 4.78 -1.88 15.86
C SER A 41 5.38 -2.83 14.82
N VAL A 42 6.32 -2.35 13.99
CA VAL A 42 7.03 -3.21 13.02
C VAL A 42 7.85 -4.30 13.71
N ARG A 43 8.56 -3.99 14.80
CA ARG A 43 9.29 -4.99 15.59
C ARG A 43 8.39 -6.09 16.14
N ARG A 44 7.22 -5.72 16.64
CA ARG A 44 6.22 -6.70 17.13
C ARG A 44 5.71 -7.62 16.01
N ILE A 45 5.53 -7.08 14.79
CA ILE A 45 4.96 -7.84 13.67
C ILE A 45 6.02 -8.68 12.93
N LYS A 46 7.22 -8.12 12.71
CA LYS A 46 8.24 -8.70 11.83
C LYS A 46 9.52 -9.16 12.55
N GLY A 47 9.61 -8.95 13.85
CA GLY A 47 10.75 -9.34 14.67
C GLY A 47 11.80 -8.25 14.86
N PRO A 48 12.82 -8.50 15.75
CA PRO A 48 13.74 -7.47 16.25
C PRO A 48 14.71 -6.93 15.20
N GLY A 49 14.89 -7.62 14.07
CA GLY A 49 15.72 -7.15 12.96
C GLY A 49 15.02 -6.18 12.01
N ARG A 50 13.82 -5.73 12.34
CA ARG A 50 13.01 -4.82 11.52
C ARG A 50 12.46 -3.67 12.40
N PRO A 51 12.18 -2.49 11.83
CA PRO A 51 12.41 -2.10 10.43
C PRO A 51 13.92 -1.85 10.16
N PHE A 52 14.30 -1.78 8.90
CA PHE A 52 15.64 -1.33 8.49
C PHE A 52 15.77 0.20 8.52
N MET A 53 14.69 0.89 8.23
CA MET A 53 14.61 2.34 8.26
C MET A 53 13.65 2.77 9.36
N ASP A 54 14.06 3.76 10.16
CA ASP A 54 13.21 4.31 11.21
C ASP A 54 11.93 4.95 10.63
N GLN A 55 10.94 5.12 11.46
CA GLN A 55 9.61 5.60 11.06
C GLN A 55 9.63 6.98 10.42
N GLU A 56 10.51 7.90 10.86
CA GLU A 56 10.61 9.23 10.28
C GLU A 56 11.23 9.19 8.89
N SER A 57 12.27 8.38 8.69
CA SER A 57 12.87 8.15 7.37
C SER A 57 11.86 7.53 6.41
N ARG A 58 11.08 6.53 6.86
CA ARG A 58 10.02 5.92 6.04
C ARG A 58 8.94 6.93 5.68
N ARG A 59 8.53 7.76 6.64
CA ARG A 59 7.57 8.84 6.43
C ARG A 59 8.09 9.87 5.40
N GLU A 60 9.33 10.31 5.54
CA GLU A 60 9.95 11.28 4.65
C GLU A 60 10.02 10.76 3.21
N ILE A 61 10.44 9.52 3.01
CA ILE A 61 10.48 8.88 1.68
C ILE A 61 9.09 8.83 1.06
N LEU A 62 8.09 8.42 1.80
CA LEU A 62 6.71 8.35 1.29
C LEU A 62 6.17 9.73 0.91
N LEU A 63 6.41 10.75 1.73
CA LEU A 63 6.02 12.13 1.42
C LEU A 63 6.74 12.70 0.19
N GLY A 64 7.92 12.17 -0.16
CA GLY A 64 8.63 12.51 -1.39
C GLY A 64 8.00 11.89 -2.67
N LEU A 65 7.08 10.95 -2.53
CA LEU A 65 6.40 10.33 -3.66
C LEU A 65 5.21 11.19 -4.12
N ARG A 66 5.17 11.51 -5.40
CA ARG A 66 4.11 12.36 -5.99
C ARG A 66 2.68 11.85 -5.82
N PHE A 67 2.52 10.59 -5.42
CA PHE A 67 1.20 9.97 -5.22
C PHE A 67 0.68 10.13 -3.79
N VAL A 68 1.55 10.50 -2.84
CA VAL A 68 1.25 10.53 -1.41
C VAL A 68 1.05 11.96 -0.95
N ASP A 69 -0.11 12.25 -0.40
CA ASP A 69 -0.44 13.58 0.10
C ASP A 69 -0.15 13.72 1.60
N GLU A 70 -0.28 12.60 2.36
CA GLU A 70 -0.08 12.59 3.81
C GLU A 70 0.37 11.23 4.30
N VAL A 71 1.15 11.22 5.38
CA VAL A 71 1.59 9.99 6.06
C VAL A 71 1.31 10.11 7.56
N GLU A 72 0.58 9.12 8.09
CA GLU A 72 0.24 8.99 9.50
C GLU A 72 0.97 7.79 10.12
N ILE A 73 1.65 8.01 11.26
CA ILE A 73 2.31 6.93 12.01
C ILE A 73 1.35 6.42 13.07
N PHE A 74 1.18 5.11 13.16
CA PHE A 74 0.37 4.49 14.21
C PHE A 74 1.13 3.35 14.89
N ASP A 75 0.90 3.17 16.20
CA ASP A 75 1.60 2.19 17.03
C ASP A 75 0.78 0.93 17.31
N GLU A 76 -0.52 1.00 17.09
CA GLU A 76 -1.44 -0.11 17.34
C GLU A 76 -1.13 -1.31 16.43
N PRO A 77 -1.52 -2.54 16.83
CA PRO A 77 -1.35 -3.74 15.99
C PRO A 77 -2.09 -3.66 14.66
N THR A 78 -3.16 -2.87 14.60
CA THR A 78 -4.00 -2.71 13.41
C THR A 78 -4.29 -1.24 13.17
N PRO A 79 -4.58 -0.81 11.92
CA PRO A 79 -4.89 0.57 11.59
C PRO A 79 -6.33 0.99 11.93
N GLU A 80 -7.09 0.17 12.66
CA GLU A 80 -8.55 0.35 12.85
C GLU A 80 -8.89 1.71 13.48
N ASN A 81 -8.18 2.13 14.54
CA ASN A 81 -8.41 3.42 15.18
C ASN A 81 -8.08 4.59 14.25
N LEU A 82 -7.03 4.45 13.46
CA LEU A 82 -6.65 5.44 12.46
C LEU A 82 -7.71 5.56 11.37
N ILE A 83 -8.22 4.43 10.85
CA ILE A 83 -9.29 4.39 9.86
C ILE A 83 -10.56 5.07 10.41
N LYS A 84 -10.94 4.77 11.65
CA LYS A 84 -12.11 5.40 12.30
C LYS A 84 -11.96 6.91 12.46
N ARG A 85 -10.74 7.38 12.77
CA ARG A 85 -10.44 8.81 12.92
C ARG A 85 -10.46 9.54 11.57
N LEU A 86 -9.91 8.93 10.53
CA LEU A 86 -9.80 9.54 9.20
C LEU A 86 -11.10 9.47 8.40
N MET A 87 -11.96 8.49 8.66
CA MET A 87 -13.21 8.25 7.93
C MET A 87 -13.00 8.28 6.40
N PRO A 88 -12.12 7.45 5.83
CA PRO A 88 -11.81 7.54 4.41
C PRO A 88 -13.01 7.11 3.56
N ASP A 89 -13.15 7.75 2.39
CA ASP A 89 -14.14 7.35 1.37
C ASP A 89 -13.73 6.05 0.67
N VAL A 90 -12.42 5.78 0.61
CA VAL A 90 -11.87 4.58 -0.02
C VAL A 90 -10.79 3.98 0.87
N LEU A 91 -10.92 2.70 1.18
CA LEU A 91 -9.92 1.88 1.85
C LEU A 91 -9.25 0.96 0.84
N VAL A 92 -7.92 1.04 0.73
CA VAL A 92 -7.14 0.20 -0.19
C VAL A 92 -6.21 -0.71 0.59
N LYS A 93 -6.18 -1.99 0.22
CA LYS A 93 -5.21 -2.97 0.71
C LYS A 93 -4.44 -3.58 -0.45
N GLY A 94 -3.12 -3.58 -0.36
CA GLY A 94 -2.27 -4.29 -1.33
C GLY A 94 -2.24 -5.80 -1.06
N GLY A 95 -2.43 -6.59 -2.09
CA GLY A 95 -2.47 -8.06 -2.03
C GLY A 95 -3.82 -8.64 -2.42
N ASP A 96 -3.90 -9.96 -2.47
CA ASP A 96 -5.13 -10.70 -2.79
C ASP A 96 -5.92 -10.98 -1.50
N TRP A 97 -6.58 -9.95 -1.00
CA TRP A 97 -7.43 -10.03 0.19
C TRP A 97 -8.90 -10.08 -0.21
N ARG A 98 -9.66 -10.88 0.51
CA ARG A 98 -11.11 -10.73 0.44
C ARG A 98 -11.51 -9.44 1.15
N PRO A 99 -12.48 -8.67 0.64
CA PRO A 99 -12.88 -7.39 1.25
C PRO A 99 -13.27 -7.53 2.73
N ASP A 100 -13.90 -8.65 3.12
CA ASP A 100 -14.31 -8.96 4.48
C ASP A 100 -13.14 -9.31 5.44
N GLU A 101 -11.95 -9.58 4.90
CA GLU A 101 -10.73 -9.81 5.67
C GLU A 101 -9.91 -8.54 5.91
N ILE A 102 -10.26 -7.45 5.23
CA ILE A 102 -9.54 -6.18 5.35
C ILE A 102 -10.00 -5.46 6.62
N ILE A 103 -9.05 -5.22 7.53
CA ILE A 103 -9.33 -4.50 8.78
C ILE A 103 -9.87 -3.10 8.48
N GLY A 104 -11.01 -2.78 9.07
CA GLY A 104 -11.71 -1.52 8.87
C GLY A 104 -12.69 -1.50 7.69
N ALA A 105 -12.78 -2.59 6.91
CA ALA A 105 -13.69 -2.69 5.78
C ALA A 105 -15.15 -2.48 6.18
N ASP A 106 -15.60 -3.14 7.25
CA ASP A 106 -16.96 -3.02 7.75
C ASP A 106 -17.29 -1.58 8.13
N PHE A 107 -16.36 -0.90 8.82
CA PHE A 107 -16.53 0.48 9.22
C PHE A 107 -16.64 1.42 8.01
N VAL A 108 -15.74 1.28 7.03
CA VAL A 108 -15.72 2.12 5.82
C VAL A 108 -16.99 1.90 5.01
N THR A 109 -17.40 0.65 4.81
CA THR A 109 -18.61 0.29 4.07
C THR A 109 -19.87 0.79 4.77
N ALA A 110 -19.96 0.64 6.09
CA ALA A 110 -21.11 1.12 6.89
C ALA A 110 -21.26 2.65 6.81
N ASN A 111 -20.18 3.39 6.56
CA ASN A 111 -20.17 4.84 6.37
C ASN A 111 -20.27 5.27 4.88
N GLY A 112 -20.63 4.35 3.98
CA GLY A 112 -20.85 4.63 2.56
C GLY A 112 -19.58 4.67 1.72
N GLY A 113 -18.43 4.30 2.30
CA GLY A 113 -17.16 4.20 1.57
C GLY A 113 -17.01 2.90 0.79
N LYS A 114 -15.97 2.81 -0.01
CA LYS A 114 -15.61 1.63 -0.82
C LYS A 114 -14.30 0.99 -0.32
N VAL A 115 -14.18 -0.32 -0.49
CA VAL A 115 -13.00 -1.10 -0.09
C VAL A 115 -12.45 -1.85 -1.30
N PHE A 116 -11.15 -1.72 -1.55
CA PHE A 116 -10.47 -2.36 -2.67
C PHE A 116 -9.26 -3.18 -2.21
N SER A 117 -9.15 -4.39 -2.72
CA SER A 117 -7.94 -5.19 -2.70
C SER A 117 -7.25 -5.02 -4.05
N LEU A 118 -6.04 -4.47 -4.04
CA LEU A 118 -5.27 -4.25 -5.26
C LEU A 118 -4.13 -5.26 -5.31
N PRO A 119 -4.07 -6.12 -6.35
CA PRO A 119 -2.97 -7.07 -6.52
C PRO A 119 -1.62 -6.34 -6.50
N LEU A 120 -0.63 -6.94 -5.84
CA LEU A 120 0.74 -6.40 -5.84
C LEU A 120 1.42 -6.76 -7.17
N LYS A 121 2.28 -5.88 -7.63
CA LYS A 121 3.12 -6.15 -8.81
C LYS A 121 4.05 -7.34 -8.52
N ASP A 122 4.00 -8.36 -9.37
CA ASP A 122 4.79 -9.58 -9.22
C ASP A 122 6.30 -9.30 -9.22
N GLY A 123 7.03 -10.17 -8.52
CA GLY A 123 8.49 -10.11 -8.48
C GLY A 123 9.09 -9.15 -7.45
N TYR A 124 8.29 -8.30 -6.80
CA TYR A 124 8.78 -7.33 -5.83
C TYR A 124 8.30 -7.62 -4.41
N SER A 125 9.26 -7.71 -3.46
CA SER A 125 8.96 -7.70 -2.02
C SER A 125 10.20 -7.24 -1.24
N SER A 126 9.98 -6.65 -0.06
CA SER A 126 11.08 -6.26 0.83
C SER A 126 11.92 -7.47 1.26
N THR A 127 11.32 -8.65 1.41
CA THR A 127 12.03 -9.89 1.75
C THR A 127 13.00 -10.32 0.64
N ARG A 128 12.58 -10.24 -0.62
CA ARG A 128 13.43 -10.55 -1.78
C ARG A 128 14.58 -9.56 -1.91
N LEU A 129 14.33 -8.27 -1.68
CA LEU A 129 15.40 -7.26 -1.68
C LEU A 129 16.47 -7.57 -0.63
N VAL A 130 16.06 -7.92 0.58
CA VAL A 130 16.99 -8.28 1.66
C VAL A 130 17.79 -9.53 1.30
N ALA A 131 17.16 -10.57 0.75
CA ALA A 131 17.83 -11.78 0.30
C ALA A 131 18.87 -11.48 -0.78
N ALA A 132 18.53 -10.62 -1.76
CA ALA A 132 19.46 -10.21 -2.81
C ALA A 132 20.68 -9.44 -2.26
N VAL A 133 20.47 -8.53 -1.31
CA VAL A 133 21.58 -7.78 -0.65
C VAL A 133 22.49 -8.70 0.16
N ARG A 134 21.92 -9.75 0.78
CA ARG A 134 22.69 -10.76 1.53
C ARG A 134 23.43 -11.76 0.64
N GLY A 135 23.17 -11.75 -0.67
CA GLY A 135 23.74 -12.71 -1.61
C GLY A 135 23.08 -14.08 -1.62
N ASP A 136 21.93 -14.21 -0.90
CA ASP A 136 21.18 -15.46 -0.80
C ASP A 136 20.40 -15.78 -2.10
N SER A 137 20.16 -14.78 -2.93
CA SER A 137 19.53 -14.90 -4.25
C SER A 137 19.89 -13.72 -5.14
N ARG A 138 20.05 -13.95 -6.45
CA ARG A 138 20.02 -12.84 -7.40
C ARG A 138 18.56 -12.45 -7.62
N GLN A 139 18.25 -11.17 -7.49
CA GLN A 139 16.95 -10.66 -7.90
C GLN A 139 16.94 -10.63 -9.43
N GLU A 140 16.25 -11.58 -10.04
CA GLU A 140 15.84 -11.42 -11.43
C GLU A 140 14.72 -10.39 -11.44
N PHE A 141 15.03 -9.20 -11.95
CA PHE A 141 13.98 -8.24 -12.26
C PHE A 141 13.18 -8.80 -13.42
N PRO A 142 11.84 -8.74 -13.37
CA PRO A 142 11.04 -9.08 -14.53
C PRO A 142 11.55 -8.25 -15.71
N ASP A 143 11.75 -8.90 -16.85
CA ASP A 143 12.17 -8.22 -18.09
C ASP A 143 11.16 -7.10 -18.35
N GLU A 144 11.58 -5.87 -18.08
CA GLU A 144 10.74 -4.71 -18.30
C GLU A 144 10.55 -4.59 -19.79
N LEU A 145 9.34 -4.69 -20.27
CA LEU A 145 8.96 -4.44 -21.66
C LEU A 145 8.65 -5.69 -22.52
N SER A 146 8.05 -6.72 -21.98
CA SER A 146 7.17 -7.50 -22.86
C SER A 146 5.86 -6.74 -22.98
N ASP A 147 5.40 -6.46 -24.20
CA ASP A 147 4.11 -5.82 -24.51
C ASP A 147 2.93 -6.43 -23.74
N SER A 148 3.06 -7.70 -23.36
CA SER A 148 2.09 -8.43 -22.52
C SER A 148 2.00 -7.96 -21.08
N VAL A 149 3.06 -7.37 -20.49
CA VAL A 149 3.05 -6.84 -19.10
C VAL A 149 2.39 -5.46 -19.09
N VAL A 150 2.68 -4.65 -20.11
CA VAL A 150 2.07 -3.32 -20.27
C VAL A 150 0.56 -3.45 -20.55
N LEU A 151 0.16 -4.38 -21.40
CA LEU A 151 -1.26 -4.62 -21.74
C LEU A 151 -2.04 -5.13 -20.51
N ARG A 152 -1.53 -6.09 -19.75
CA ARG A 152 -2.18 -6.57 -18.51
C ARG A 152 -2.30 -5.48 -17.46
N SER A 153 -1.28 -4.64 -17.30
CA SER A 153 -1.35 -3.50 -16.39
C SER A 153 -2.42 -2.49 -16.82
N LEU A 154 -2.59 -2.24 -18.13
CA LEU A 154 -3.61 -1.35 -18.66
C LEU A 154 -5.03 -1.93 -18.51
N GLU A 155 -5.22 -3.22 -18.77
CA GLU A 155 -6.50 -3.91 -18.60
C GLU A 155 -6.96 -3.87 -17.12
N GLN A 156 -6.06 -4.18 -16.17
CA GLN A 156 -6.36 -4.07 -14.74
C GLN A 156 -6.71 -2.64 -14.30
N HIS A 157 -6.14 -1.62 -14.94
CA HIS A 157 -6.49 -0.23 -14.67
C HIS A 157 -7.87 0.15 -15.22
N LEU A 158 -8.26 -0.38 -16.37
CA LEU A 158 -9.56 -0.12 -16.97
C LEU A 158 -10.72 -0.69 -16.16
N ASP A 159 -10.55 -1.88 -15.59
CA ASP A 159 -11.58 -2.52 -14.75
C ASP A 159 -11.82 -1.71 -13.47
N VAL A 160 -10.75 -1.22 -12.82
CA VAL A 160 -10.85 -0.35 -11.63
C VAL A 160 -11.52 1.00 -11.97
N PHE A 161 -11.24 1.59 -13.13
CA PHE A 161 -11.87 2.83 -13.56
C PHE A 161 -13.37 2.66 -13.87
N HIS A 162 -13.78 1.53 -14.43
CA HIS A 162 -15.19 1.25 -14.70
C HIS A 162 -16.01 1.10 -13.41
N GLU A 163 -15.43 0.52 -12.38
CA GLU A 163 -16.09 0.33 -11.07
C GLU A 163 -16.20 1.64 -10.27
N VAL A 164 -15.32 2.60 -10.51
CA VAL A 164 -15.34 3.93 -9.85
C VAL A 164 -16.33 4.89 -10.50
N LEU A 165 -16.62 4.71 -11.80
CA LEU A 165 -17.52 5.60 -12.57
C LEU A 165 -18.98 5.10 -12.61
N SER A 166 -19.26 3.90 -12.12
CA SER A 166 -20.61 3.35 -11.97
C SER A 166 -21.12 3.52 -10.53
#